data_40cc9940dd4c82246a67abdbc70e371c
#
_entry.id   40cc9940dd4c82246a67abdbc70e371c
#
_cell.length_a   1.000
_cell.length_b   1.000
_cell.length_c   1.000
_cell.angle_alpha   90.00
_cell.angle_beta   90.00
_cell.angle_gamma   90.00
#
_symmetry.space_group_name_H-M   'P 1'
#
loop_
_entity.id
_entity.type
_entity.pdbx_description
1 polymer ?
#
loop_
_entity_poly.entity_id
_entity_poly.type
_entity_poly.pdbx_seq_one_letter_code
_entity_poly.pdbx_strand_id
1 'polypeptide(L)'
;MPGVMSALACQTVVEDFEESCPIRREDFAVIIHPSAAIASSAVIKPGTWIHPNVCVSSMTSIGFCCGINRGASIGHHNLIKDFSRINPGAHLGGLCTVGPGATIGIGAICLEKMKIGPHAFVGGGSVVTKDVLPDSTVVGIPARPIKKE
;
A
#
# COMPACT_ATOMS: atom_id res chain seq x y z
N MET A 1 -23.15 2.66 0.74
CA MET A 1 -21.93 2.98 1.51
C MET A 1 -20.84 3.28 0.51
N PRO A 2 -20.22 4.44 0.49
CA PRO A 2 -19.01 4.61 -0.30
C PRO A 2 -17.93 3.74 0.35
N GLY A 3 -17.73 2.55 -0.23
CA GLY A 3 -16.67 1.66 0.17
C GLY A 3 -15.31 2.35 -0.04
N VAL A 4 -14.34 1.95 0.73
CA VAL A 4 -12.93 2.29 0.51
C VAL A 4 -12.64 2.03 -0.97
N MET A 5 -12.34 3.08 -1.74
CA MET A 5 -12.05 2.97 -3.17
C MET A 5 -10.96 1.91 -3.37
N SER A 6 -11.22 0.91 -4.19
CA SER A 6 -10.19 -0.09 -4.53
C SER A 6 -9.01 0.58 -5.22
N ALA A 7 -7.85 -0.05 -5.22
CA ALA A 7 -6.67 0.46 -5.94
C ALA A 7 -7.00 0.75 -7.41
N LEU A 8 -7.74 -0.15 -8.06
CA LEU A 8 -8.16 -0.01 -9.45
C LEU A 8 -9.11 1.19 -9.64
N ALA A 9 -10.13 1.34 -8.80
CA ALA A 9 -11.06 2.47 -8.91
C ALA A 9 -10.35 3.82 -8.69
N CYS A 10 -9.36 3.88 -7.79
CA CYS A 10 -8.57 5.08 -7.59
C CYS A 10 -7.70 5.40 -8.82
N GLN A 11 -7.12 4.38 -9.42
CA GLN A 11 -6.33 4.54 -10.65
C GLN A 11 -7.20 5.07 -11.79
N THR A 12 -8.35 4.46 -12.04
CA THR A 12 -9.29 4.92 -13.09
C THR A 12 -9.70 6.37 -12.89
N VAL A 13 -10.07 6.75 -11.65
CA VAL A 13 -10.47 8.14 -11.36
C VAL A 13 -9.32 9.11 -11.63
N VAL A 14 -8.09 8.77 -11.27
CA VAL A 14 -6.92 9.63 -11.54
C VAL A 14 -6.67 9.75 -13.03
N GLU A 15 -6.74 8.65 -13.77
CA GLU A 15 -6.58 8.63 -15.23
C GLU A 15 -7.65 9.50 -15.92
N ASP A 16 -8.91 9.39 -15.52
CA ASP A 16 -10.01 10.24 -16.01
C ASP A 16 -9.76 11.74 -15.71
N PHE A 17 -9.20 12.07 -14.56
CA PHE A 17 -8.83 13.45 -14.23
C PHE A 17 -7.66 13.95 -15.06
N GLU A 18 -6.64 13.13 -15.29
CA GLU A 18 -5.47 13.48 -16.12
C GLU A 18 -5.89 13.74 -17.57
N GLU A 19 -6.92 13.03 -18.07
CA GLU A 19 -7.45 13.22 -19.43
C GLU A 19 -8.40 14.42 -19.56
N SER A 20 -9.21 14.70 -18.54
CA SER A 20 -10.29 15.70 -18.59
C SER A 20 -9.93 17.05 -18.01
N CYS A 21 -8.88 17.17 -17.19
CA CYS A 21 -8.48 18.38 -16.49
C CYS A 21 -6.96 18.64 -16.64
N PRO A 22 -6.51 19.90 -16.64
CA PRO A 22 -5.08 20.24 -16.69
C PRO A 22 -4.38 20.03 -15.33
N ILE A 23 -4.74 18.97 -14.61
CA ILE A 23 -4.17 18.61 -13.29
C ILE A 23 -3.07 17.59 -13.50
N ARG A 24 -1.88 17.87 -12.97
CA ARG A 24 -0.73 16.97 -13.02
C ARG A 24 -0.60 16.19 -11.70
N ARG A 25 0.05 15.06 -11.73
CA ARG A 25 0.28 14.23 -10.52
C ARG A 25 0.92 15.01 -9.37
N GLU A 26 1.79 15.95 -9.68
CA GLU A 26 2.46 16.81 -8.70
C GLU A 26 1.52 17.81 -8.01
N ASP A 27 0.35 18.08 -8.59
CA ASP A 27 -0.64 18.99 -8.03
C ASP A 27 -1.53 18.33 -6.94
N PHE A 28 -1.44 17.01 -6.80
CA PHE A 28 -2.18 16.29 -5.76
C PHE A 28 -1.55 16.47 -4.38
N ALA A 29 -2.36 16.82 -3.39
CA ALA A 29 -1.91 16.98 -2.02
C ALA A 29 -1.48 15.64 -1.40
N VAL A 30 -0.48 15.67 -0.52
CA VAL A 30 -0.19 14.59 0.43
C VAL A 30 -0.96 14.88 1.71
N ILE A 31 -1.76 13.93 2.18
CA ILE A 31 -2.58 14.08 3.39
C ILE A 31 -2.03 13.15 4.47
N ILE A 32 -1.52 13.71 5.55
CA ILE A 32 -0.95 12.95 6.68
C ILE A 32 -1.68 13.33 7.95
N HIS A 33 -2.25 12.33 8.62
CA HIS A 33 -2.90 12.55 9.91
C HIS A 33 -1.85 12.95 10.98
N PRO A 34 -2.15 13.93 11.86
CA PRO A 34 -1.17 14.43 12.85
C PRO A 34 -0.62 13.38 13.82
N SER A 35 -1.36 12.29 14.05
CA SER A 35 -0.90 11.19 14.91
C SER A 35 -0.04 10.14 14.18
N ALA A 36 0.25 10.33 12.88
CA ALA A 36 1.16 9.44 12.17
C ALA A 36 2.62 9.77 12.50
N ALA A 37 3.41 8.73 12.76
CA ALA A 37 4.84 8.84 13.01
C ALA A 37 5.62 8.51 11.73
N ILE A 38 6.17 9.53 11.08
CA ILE A 38 6.89 9.40 9.82
C ILE A 38 8.36 9.75 10.04
N ALA A 39 9.27 8.84 9.71
CA ALA A 39 10.70 9.12 9.75
C ALA A 39 11.06 10.23 8.76
N SER A 40 11.94 11.14 9.14
CA SER A 40 12.36 12.28 8.33
C SER A 40 13.02 11.90 7.00
N SER A 41 13.56 10.68 6.89
CA SER A 41 14.15 10.13 5.68
C SER A 41 13.16 9.36 4.79
N ALA A 42 11.88 9.28 5.19
CA ALA A 42 10.85 8.69 4.34
C ALA A 42 10.42 9.66 3.24
N VAL A 43 10.17 9.12 2.05
CA VAL A 43 9.68 9.88 0.90
C VAL A 43 8.25 9.47 0.60
N ILE A 44 7.34 10.43 0.56
CA ILE A 44 5.91 10.20 0.29
C ILE A 44 5.53 11.03 -0.93
N LYS A 45 5.06 10.36 -1.97
CA LYS A 45 4.67 11.04 -3.22
C LYS A 45 3.25 11.62 -3.15
N PRO A 46 2.93 12.58 -4.04
CA PRO A 46 1.63 13.22 -4.12
C PRO A 46 0.43 12.25 -4.19
N GLY A 47 -0.75 12.73 -3.85
CA GLY A 47 -1.99 11.96 -3.85
C GLY A 47 -2.09 10.89 -2.76
N THR A 48 -1.03 10.68 -2.00
CA THR A 48 -1.00 9.67 -0.94
C THR A 48 -1.64 10.20 0.33
N TRP A 49 -2.44 9.34 0.98
CA TRP A 49 -3.02 9.64 2.29
C TRP A 49 -2.57 8.64 3.36
N ILE A 50 -2.23 9.19 4.52
CA ILE A 50 -1.75 8.44 5.69
C ILE A 50 -2.68 8.70 6.85
N HIS A 51 -3.29 7.63 7.31
CA HIS A 51 -4.31 7.65 8.36
C HIS A 51 -3.72 7.72 9.79
N PRO A 52 -4.59 7.86 10.82
CA PRO A 52 -4.14 7.90 12.23
C PRO A 52 -3.29 6.71 12.64
N ASN A 53 -2.31 6.98 13.51
CA ASN A 53 -1.46 5.96 14.16
C ASN A 53 -0.69 5.07 13.19
N VAL A 54 -0.44 5.54 11.97
CA VAL A 54 0.48 4.90 11.03
C VAL A 54 1.92 5.19 11.47
N CYS A 55 2.78 4.17 11.39
CA CYS A 55 4.22 4.31 11.59
C CYS A 55 4.96 4.00 10.28
N VAL A 56 5.80 4.93 9.82
CA VAL A 56 6.66 4.74 8.64
C VAL A 56 8.12 4.92 9.04
N SER A 57 8.89 3.86 8.95
CA SER A 57 10.31 3.84 9.31
C SER A 57 11.20 4.47 8.23
N SER A 58 12.47 4.61 8.58
CA SER A 58 13.49 5.30 7.79
C SER A 58 13.71 4.70 6.38
N MET A 59 14.11 5.56 5.45
CA MET A 59 14.48 5.18 4.07
C MET A 59 13.36 4.46 3.29
N THR A 60 12.10 4.63 3.72
CA THR A 60 10.94 4.07 3.03
C THR A 60 10.44 5.05 1.97
N SER A 61 10.11 4.53 0.80
CA SER A 61 9.51 5.31 -0.30
C SER A 61 8.08 4.82 -0.54
N ILE A 62 7.14 5.75 -0.52
CA ILE A 62 5.71 5.52 -0.80
C ILE A 62 5.35 6.27 -2.08
N GLY A 63 4.83 5.53 -3.04
CA GLY A 63 4.49 5.99 -4.37
C GLY A 63 3.28 6.93 -4.42
N PHE A 64 2.88 7.26 -5.64
CA PHE A 64 1.76 8.14 -5.94
C PHE A 64 0.42 7.48 -5.58
N CYS A 65 -0.49 8.28 -5.02
CA CYS A 65 -1.88 7.87 -4.75
C CYS A 65 -2.02 6.57 -3.94
N CYS A 66 -1.11 6.34 -2.98
CA CYS A 66 -1.17 5.22 -2.06
C CYS A 66 -2.10 5.52 -0.88
N GLY A 67 -2.72 4.47 -0.35
CA GLY A 67 -3.51 4.57 0.88
C GLY A 67 -2.90 3.75 2.01
N ILE A 68 -2.42 4.44 3.05
CA ILE A 68 -1.88 3.79 4.25
C ILE A 68 -2.87 3.97 5.38
N ASN A 69 -3.57 2.89 5.72
CA ASN A 69 -4.66 2.93 6.66
C ASN A 69 -4.21 2.87 8.13
N ARG A 70 -5.16 3.25 9.02
CA ARG A 70 -4.92 3.41 10.45
C ARG A 70 -4.18 2.23 11.10
N GLY A 71 -3.19 2.55 11.92
CA GLY A 71 -2.43 1.56 12.69
C GLY A 71 -1.52 0.66 11.84
N ALA A 72 -1.35 0.95 10.55
CA ALA A 72 -0.38 0.22 9.75
C ALA A 72 1.05 0.56 10.19
N SER A 73 1.93 -0.44 10.18
CA SER A 73 3.35 -0.28 10.52
C SER A 73 4.21 -0.70 9.35
N ILE A 74 5.04 0.22 8.88
CA ILE A 74 5.89 0.04 7.71
C ILE A 74 7.35 0.11 8.15
N GLY A 75 8.06 -1.00 8.01
CA GLY A 75 9.48 -1.14 8.34
C GLY A 75 10.38 -0.27 7.45
N HIS A 76 11.66 -0.32 7.73
CA HIS A 76 12.67 0.50 7.03
C HIS A 76 12.94 0.02 5.60
N HIS A 77 13.39 0.93 4.73
CA HIS A 77 13.81 0.63 3.34
C HIS A 77 12.72 -0.07 2.51
N ASN A 78 11.46 0.17 2.81
CA ASN A 78 10.37 -0.36 1.99
C ASN A 78 10.18 0.48 0.72
N LEU A 79 9.84 -0.21 -0.38
CA LEU A 79 9.41 0.43 -1.62
C LEU A 79 7.95 0.08 -1.89
N ILE A 80 7.05 1.01 -1.60
CA ILE A 80 5.62 0.89 -1.87
C ILE A 80 5.34 1.66 -3.15
N LYS A 81 4.92 0.97 -4.20
CA LYS A 81 4.68 1.57 -5.52
C LYS A 81 3.28 2.16 -5.63
N ASP A 82 3.05 2.90 -6.71
CA ASP A 82 1.87 3.71 -6.94
C ASP A 82 0.55 2.92 -6.78
N PHE A 83 -0.49 3.59 -6.31
CA PHE A 83 -1.84 3.06 -6.11
C PHE A 83 -1.96 1.90 -5.12
N SER A 84 -0.90 1.56 -4.39
CA SER A 84 -0.95 0.47 -3.41
C SER A 84 -1.82 0.81 -2.20
N ARG A 85 -2.40 -0.22 -1.58
CA ARG A 85 -3.22 -0.11 -0.38
C ARG A 85 -2.63 -0.94 0.75
N ILE A 86 -2.32 -0.29 1.86
CA ILE A 86 -1.93 -0.94 3.12
C ILE A 86 -3.10 -0.76 4.09
N ASN A 87 -3.85 -1.82 4.31
CA ASN A 87 -5.08 -1.77 5.08
C ASN A 87 -4.85 -1.72 6.60
N PRO A 88 -5.91 -1.43 7.40
CA PRO A 88 -5.76 -1.21 8.82
C PRO A 88 -4.99 -2.30 9.54
N GLY A 89 -4.03 -1.91 10.39
CA GLY A 89 -3.25 -2.84 11.21
C GLY A 89 -2.34 -3.78 10.42
N ALA A 90 -2.11 -3.55 9.14
CA ALA A 90 -1.15 -4.36 8.38
C ALA A 90 0.30 -3.99 8.75
N HIS A 91 1.17 -4.98 8.78
CA HIS A 91 2.58 -4.83 9.14
C HIS A 91 3.50 -5.28 8.01
N LEU A 92 4.42 -4.42 7.61
CA LEU A 92 5.49 -4.74 6.66
C LEU A 92 6.83 -4.74 7.39
N GLY A 93 7.54 -5.85 7.32
CA GLY A 93 8.95 -5.93 7.72
C GLY A 93 9.83 -4.98 6.90
N GLY A 94 11.09 -4.93 7.22
CA GLY A 94 12.03 -4.10 6.44
C GLY A 94 12.31 -4.66 5.05
N LEU A 95 12.74 -3.77 4.11
CA LEU A 95 13.22 -4.14 2.78
C LEU A 95 12.16 -4.81 1.88
N CYS A 96 10.86 -4.65 2.16
CA CYS A 96 9.82 -5.18 1.29
C CYS A 96 9.60 -4.28 0.06
N THR A 97 9.15 -4.91 -1.02
CA THR A 97 8.66 -4.22 -2.21
C THR A 97 7.19 -4.55 -2.41
N VAL A 98 6.35 -3.53 -2.45
CA VAL A 98 4.91 -3.67 -2.78
C VAL A 98 4.69 -3.10 -4.17
N GLY A 99 4.27 -3.95 -5.10
CA GLY A 99 4.03 -3.60 -6.50
C GLY A 99 2.86 -2.64 -6.67
N PRO A 100 2.77 -1.95 -7.82
CA PRO A 100 1.71 -0.99 -8.08
C PRO A 100 0.33 -1.66 -7.99
N GLY A 101 -0.65 -0.96 -7.44
CA GLY A 101 -2.01 -1.46 -7.28
C GLY A 101 -2.17 -2.65 -6.32
N ALA A 102 -1.10 -3.12 -5.70
CA ALA A 102 -1.19 -4.24 -4.76
C ALA A 102 -1.90 -3.82 -3.46
N THR A 103 -2.57 -4.79 -2.85
CA THR A 103 -3.32 -4.58 -1.61
C THR A 103 -2.85 -5.53 -0.52
N ILE A 104 -2.45 -4.96 0.61
CA ILE A 104 -2.16 -5.71 1.84
C ILE A 104 -3.40 -5.63 2.73
N GLY A 105 -4.02 -6.76 3.00
CA GLY A 105 -5.27 -6.89 3.74
C GLY A 105 -5.17 -6.48 5.22
N ILE A 106 -6.32 -6.30 5.85
CA ILE A 106 -6.44 -5.92 7.28
C ILE A 106 -5.63 -6.88 8.14
N GLY A 107 -4.76 -6.37 9.01
CA GLY A 107 -3.96 -7.17 9.93
C GLY A 107 -2.99 -8.16 9.28
N ALA A 108 -2.77 -8.08 7.97
CA ALA A 108 -1.80 -8.95 7.31
C ALA A 108 -0.36 -8.56 7.67
N ILE A 109 0.52 -9.56 7.71
CA ILE A 109 1.94 -9.41 8.04
C ILE A 109 2.78 -9.85 6.84
N CYS A 110 3.66 -8.99 6.38
CA CYS A 110 4.70 -9.36 5.42
C CYS A 110 6.04 -9.41 6.16
N LEU A 111 6.72 -10.56 6.11
CA LEU A 111 8.06 -10.67 6.68
C LEU A 111 9.04 -9.77 5.91
N GLU A 112 10.24 -9.62 6.44
CA GLU A 112 11.27 -8.80 5.79
C GLU A 112 11.64 -9.31 4.38
N LYS A 113 12.03 -8.39 3.50
CA LYS A 113 12.52 -8.67 2.13
C LYS A 113 11.48 -9.30 1.19
N MET A 114 10.20 -9.32 1.53
CA MET A 114 9.16 -9.88 0.67
C MET A 114 8.85 -8.96 -0.52
N LYS A 115 8.64 -9.59 -1.68
CA LYS A 115 8.19 -8.90 -2.90
C LYS A 115 6.72 -9.27 -3.14
N ILE A 116 5.87 -8.27 -3.13
CA ILE A 116 4.44 -8.40 -3.46
C ILE A 116 4.27 -7.87 -4.89
N GLY A 117 3.86 -8.74 -5.79
CA GLY A 117 3.72 -8.39 -7.21
C GLY A 117 2.66 -7.33 -7.50
N PRO A 118 2.70 -6.68 -8.68
CA PRO A 118 1.66 -5.76 -9.11
C PRO A 118 0.27 -6.38 -8.99
N HIS A 119 -0.72 -5.59 -8.57
CA HIS A 119 -2.12 -5.96 -8.42
C HIS A 119 -2.38 -7.22 -7.57
N ALA A 120 -1.37 -7.70 -6.84
CA ALA A 120 -1.54 -8.83 -5.93
C ALA A 120 -2.39 -8.42 -4.72
N PHE A 121 -3.13 -9.39 -4.19
CA PHE A 121 -3.96 -9.22 -3.00
C PHE A 121 -3.50 -10.16 -1.89
N VAL A 122 -3.08 -9.59 -0.77
CA VAL A 122 -2.80 -10.33 0.47
C VAL A 122 -4.05 -10.28 1.35
N GLY A 123 -4.65 -11.42 1.63
CA GLY A 123 -5.85 -11.52 2.45
C GLY A 123 -5.64 -11.05 3.89
N GLY A 124 -6.73 -10.63 4.54
CA GLY A 124 -6.67 -10.16 5.94
C GLY A 124 -6.13 -11.23 6.89
N GLY A 125 -5.32 -10.81 7.86
CA GLY A 125 -4.70 -11.71 8.85
C GLY A 125 -3.67 -12.69 8.29
N SER A 126 -3.31 -12.59 7.01
CA SER A 126 -2.35 -13.51 6.39
C SER A 126 -0.92 -13.19 6.78
N VAL A 127 -0.04 -14.20 6.82
CA VAL A 127 1.40 -14.02 7.04
C VAL A 127 2.17 -14.41 5.79
N VAL A 128 2.70 -13.40 5.11
CA VAL A 128 3.50 -13.58 3.89
C VAL A 128 4.93 -13.95 4.27
N THR A 129 5.34 -15.15 3.88
CA THR A 129 6.67 -15.75 4.15
C THR A 129 7.45 -16.04 2.86
N LYS A 130 6.88 -15.74 1.69
CA LYS A 130 7.47 -15.89 0.36
C LYS A 130 6.93 -14.81 -0.55
N ASP A 131 7.67 -14.51 -1.61
CA ASP A 131 7.24 -13.56 -2.62
C ASP A 131 5.85 -13.92 -3.20
N VAL A 132 5.06 -12.90 -3.47
CA VAL A 132 3.70 -13.01 -4.02
C VAL A 132 3.73 -12.61 -5.49
N LEU A 133 3.24 -13.47 -6.37
CA LEU A 133 3.23 -13.23 -7.81
C LEU A 133 2.26 -12.09 -8.19
N PRO A 134 2.51 -11.41 -9.32
CA PRO A 134 1.55 -10.45 -9.86
C PRO A 134 0.14 -11.06 -10.02
N ASP A 135 -0.89 -10.23 -9.88
CA ASP A 135 -2.30 -10.56 -10.09
C ASP A 135 -2.83 -11.74 -9.27
N SER A 136 -2.06 -12.20 -8.29
CA SER A 136 -2.42 -13.35 -7.45
C SER A 136 -3.07 -12.90 -6.13
N THR A 137 -3.91 -13.77 -5.59
CA THR A 137 -4.46 -13.64 -4.24
C THR A 137 -3.85 -14.70 -3.34
N VAL A 138 -3.32 -14.26 -2.19
CA VAL A 138 -2.76 -15.15 -1.17
C VAL A 138 -3.47 -14.97 0.15
N VAL A 139 -3.72 -16.08 0.87
CA VAL A 139 -4.39 -16.09 2.18
C VAL A 139 -3.76 -17.09 3.13
N GLY A 140 -3.95 -16.90 4.41
CA GLY A 140 -3.60 -17.86 5.47
C GLY A 140 -2.25 -17.63 6.14
N ILE A 141 -1.89 -18.53 7.06
CA ILE A 141 -0.66 -18.54 7.85
C ILE A 141 -0.01 -19.91 7.72
N PRO A 142 1.07 -20.02 6.93
CA PRO A 142 1.64 -19.04 6.03
C PRO A 142 0.73 -18.78 4.81
N ALA A 143 0.83 -17.57 4.24
CA ALA A 143 0.02 -17.19 3.07
C ALA A 143 0.31 -18.10 1.85
N ARG A 144 -0.74 -18.56 1.19
CA ARG A 144 -0.69 -19.40 -0.01
C ARG A 144 -1.64 -18.87 -1.08
N PRO A 145 -1.28 -19.04 -2.35
CA PRO A 145 -2.18 -18.67 -3.46
C PRO A 145 -3.51 -19.42 -3.38
N ILE A 146 -4.59 -18.71 -3.66
CA ILE A 146 -5.91 -19.31 -3.88
C ILE A 146 -6.26 -19.17 -5.37
N LYS A 147 -7.00 -20.14 -5.91
CA LYS A 147 -7.53 -20.02 -7.29
C LYS A 147 -8.62 -18.93 -7.29
N LYS A 148 -8.58 -18.02 -8.27
CA LYS A 148 -9.76 -17.24 -8.61
C LYS A 148 -10.75 -18.19 -9.31
N GLU A 149 -11.92 -18.36 -8.72
CA GLU A 149 -13.05 -19.01 -9.41
C GLU A 149 -13.55 -18.14 -10.54
#